data_437be53245fd03643a1e1185a6b2edc3
#
_entry.id   437be53245fd03643a1e1185a6b2edc3
#
_cell.length_a   1.000
_cell.length_b   1.000
_cell.length_c   1.000
_cell.angle_alpha   90.00
_cell.angle_beta   90.00
_cell.angle_gamma   90.00
#
_symmetry.space_group_name_H-M   'P 1'
#
loop_
_entity.id
_entity.type
_entity.pdbx_description
1 polymer ?
#
loop_
_entity_poly.entity_id
_entity_poly.type
_entity_poly.pdbx_seq_one_letter_code
_entity_poly.pdbx_strand_id
1 'polypeptide(L)'
;MSELLRKPDWFKIRLGGNEQFTRTKSIVESHCLHTICTSGKCPNMGECWSRGTATFMIAGDICTRSCRFCNTLTGKPLPLDPKEPANVAESIRLMNLKHAVITSVDRDDLPDLGAQHWVDTIRTIKAVNPETTVEVLIPDFQGRLELVDKVVAAAPEIISHNMETVRRI
;
A
#
# COMPACT_ATOMS: atom_id res chain seq x y z
N MET A 1 15.27 -45.34 0.59
CA MET A 1 14.61 -44.29 -0.25
C MET A 1 13.69 -43.53 0.69
N SER A 2 14.03 -42.28 1.02
CA SER A 2 13.19 -41.42 1.86
C SER A 2 11.96 -40.98 1.06
N GLU A 3 10.79 -41.36 1.54
CA GLU A 3 9.52 -40.94 0.98
C GLU A 3 9.41 -39.39 1.12
N LEU A 4 9.43 -38.69 0.01
CA LEU A 4 9.22 -37.22 -0.01
C LEU A 4 7.78 -36.98 0.45
N LEU A 5 7.61 -36.54 1.69
CA LEU A 5 6.32 -36.15 2.26
C LEU A 5 5.71 -35.04 1.37
N ARG A 6 4.58 -35.33 0.74
CA ARG A 6 3.80 -34.36 -0.02
C ARG A 6 3.29 -33.26 0.92
N LYS A 7 3.46 -32.01 0.49
CA LYS A 7 2.87 -30.88 1.24
C LYS A 7 1.35 -31.04 1.32
N PRO A 8 0.73 -30.79 2.49
CA PRO A 8 -0.73 -30.83 2.65
C PRO A 8 -1.43 -29.88 1.66
N ASP A 9 -2.68 -30.17 1.30
CA ASP A 9 -3.41 -29.38 0.31
C ASP A 9 -3.64 -27.91 0.76
N TRP A 10 -3.78 -27.66 2.06
CA TRP A 10 -3.89 -26.31 2.61
C TRP A 10 -2.59 -25.47 2.48
N PHE A 11 -1.45 -26.13 2.18
CA PHE A 11 -0.16 -25.48 1.95
C PHE A 11 0.09 -25.15 0.47
N LYS A 12 -0.87 -25.49 -0.40
CA LYS A 12 -0.79 -25.22 -1.83
C LYS A 12 -1.37 -23.83 -2.10
N ILE A 13 -0.51 -22.89 -2.48
CA ILE A 13 -0.94 -21.56 -2.97
C ILE A 13 -1.37 -21.73 -4.42
N ARG A 14 -2.58 -21.26 -4.76
CA ARG A 14 -2.99 -21.12 -6.16
C ARG A 14 -2.19 -19.98 -6.76
N LEU A 15 -1.36 -20.26 -7.77
CA LEU A 15 -0.72 -19.22 -8.56
C LEU A 15 -1.84 -18.39 -9.22
N GLY A 16 -1.78 -17.06 -9.09
CA GLY A 16 -2.73 -16.16 -9.71
C GLY A 16 -2.71 -16.31 -11.24
N GLY A 17 -3.83 -16.02 -11.88
CA GLY A 17 -3.93 -16.16 -13.35
C GLY A 17 -5.37 -16.16 -13.85
N ASN A 18 -6.35 -15.88 -13.00
CA ASN A 18 -7.74 -15.70 -13.43
C ASN A 18 -7.94 -14.31 -14.08
N GLU A 19 -9.09 -14.11 -14.69
CA GLU A 19 -9.48 -12.84 -15.34
C GLU A 19 -9.38 -11.63 -14.37
N GLN A 20 -9.80 -11.82 -13.12
CA GLN A 20 -9.72 -10.77 -12.10
C GLN A 20 -8.29 -10.37 -11.76
N PHE A 21 -7.36 -11.32 -11.70
CA PHE A 21 -5.93 -11.03 -11.52
C PHE A 21 -5.42 -10.15 -12.67
N THR A 22 -5.73 -10.54 -13.91
CA THR A 22 -5.31 -9.80 -15.13
C THR A 22 -5.90 -8.39 -15.13
N ARG A 23 -7.18 -8.25 -14.77
CA ARG A 23 -7.84 -6.96 -14.64
C ARG A 23 -7.19 -6.08 -13.57
N THR A 24 -6.97 -6.61 -12.37
CA THR A 24 -6.29 -5.89 -11.26
C THR A 24 -4.91 -5.42 -11.70
N LYS A 25 -4.12 -6.30 -12.32
CA LYS A 25 -2.80 -5.98 -12.86
C LYS A 25 -2.87 -4.85 -13.88
N SER A 26 -3.77 -4.94 -14.84
CA SER A 26 -3.95 -3.91 -15.89
C SER A 26 -4.31 -2.55 -15.30
N ILE A 27 -5.18 -2.49 -14.29
CA ILE A 27 -5.55 -1.23 -13.62
C ILE A 27 -4.33 -0.61 -12.93
N VAL A 28 -3.57 -1.39 -12.15
CA VAL A 28 -2.37 -0.92 -11.45
C VAL A 28 -1.33 -0.38 -12.43
N GLU A 29 -1.07 -1.10 -13.52
CA GLU A 29 -0.07 -0.72 -14.53
C GLU A 29 -0.50 0.50 -15.35
N SER A 30 -1.77 0.57 -15.77
CA SER A 30 -2.26 1.67 -16.60
C SER A 30 -2.31 3.04 -15.89
N HIS A 31 -2.40 3.03 -14.56
CA HIS A 31 -2.38 4.24 -13.74
C HIS A 31 -1.01 4.53 -13.12
N CYS A 32 0.04 3.78 -13.54
CA CYS A 32 1.41 3.93 -13.02
C CYS A 32 1.47 3.86 -11.48
N LEU A 33 0.65 3.00 -10.87
CA LEU A 33 0.57 2.88 -9.42
C LEU A 33 1.57 1.88 -8.86
N HIS A 34 2.07 2.20 -7.67
CA HIS A 34 2.87 1.28 -6.88
C HIS A 34 1.99 0.50 -5.93
N THR A 35 2.33 -0.76 -5.68
CA THR A 35 1.68 -1.59 -4.66
C THR A 35 2.73 -2.26 -3.79
N ILE A 36 2.44 -2.39 -2.50
CA ILE A 36 3.31 -3.17 -1.62
C ILE A 36 3.30 -4.66 -2.02
N CYS A 37 2.27 -5.10 -2.74
CA CYS A 37 2.20 -6.46 -3.26
C CYS A 37 3.35 -6.77 -4.22
N THR A 38 3.71 -5.81 -5.10
CA THR A 38 4.85 -5.92 -6.03
C THR A 38 6.17 -5.57 -5.35
N SER A 39 6.27 -4.39 -4.73
CA SER A 39 7.50 -3.89 -4.12
C SER A 39 7.97 -4.76 -2.95
N GLY A 40 7.04 -5.25 -2.13
CA GLY A 40 7.29 -6.17 -1.03
C GLY A 40 7.45 -7.64 -1.44
N LYS A 41 7.31 -7.99 -2.73
CA LYS A 41 7.30 -9.38 -3.23
C LYS A 41 6.36 -10.28 -2.43
N CYS A 42 5.14 -9.80 -2.18
CA CYS A 42 4.16 -10.47 -1.33
C CYS A 42 3.78 -11.85 -1.89
N PRO A 43 3.93 -12.94 -1.11
CA PRO A 43 3.58 -14.28 -1.56
C PRO A 43 2.08 -14.46 -1.81
N ASN A 44 1.24 -13.61 -1.23
CA ASN A 44 -0.22 -13.67 -1.34
C ASN A 44 -0.76 -12.85 -2.53
N MET A 45 0.10 -12.16 -3.29
CA MET A 45 -0.31 -11.30 -4.39
C MET A 45 -1.23 -12.03 -5.39
N GLY A 46 -0.89 -13.26 -5.75
CA GLY A 46 -1.69 -14.06 -6.69
C GLY A 46 -3.12 -14.28 -6.20
N GLU A 47 -3.29 -14.57 -4.92
CA GLU A 47 -4.61 -14.79 -4.30
C GLU A 47 -5.39 -13.46 -4.16
N CYS A 48 -4.76 -12.42 -3.60
CA CYS A 48 -5.38 -11.12 -3.38
C CYS A 48 -5.84 -10.48 -4.69
N TRP A 49 -4.97 -10.45 -5.71
CA TRP A 49 -5.31 -9.86 -7.00
C TRP A 49 -6.36 -10.69 -7.76
N SER A 50 -6.38 -12.02 -7.56
CA SER A 50 -7.45 -12.87 -8.10
C SER A 50 -8.81 -12.64 -7.45
N ARG A 51 -8.82 -12.01 -6.26
CA ARG A 51 -10.03 -11.54 -5.56
C ARG A 51 -10.34 -10.07 -5.83
N GLY A 52 -9.53 -9.40 -6.65
CA GLY A 52 -9.69 -7.97 -6.97
C GLY A 52 -9.23 -7.03 -5.86
N THR A 53 -8.36 -7.47 -4.94
CA THR A 53 -7.83 -6.63 -3.86
C THR A 53 -6.34 -6.36 -4.04
N ALA A 54 -5.91 -5.11 -3.81
CA ALA A 54 -4.52 -4.69 -3.79
C ALA A 54 -4.31 -3.66 -2.67
N THR A 55 -3.12 -3.66 -2.07
CA THR A 55 -2.71 -2.60 -1.13
C THR A 55 -1.87 -1.60 -1.92
N PHE A 56 -2.39 -0.39 -2.06
CA PHE A 56 -1.70 0.68 -2.75
C PHE A 56 -0.57 1.24 -1.90
N MET A 57 0.55 1.55 -2.55
CA MET A 57 1.70 2.19 -1.92
C MET A 57 1.90 3.55 -2.58
N ILE A 58 1.77 4.62 -1.81
CA ILE A 58 1.87 6.00 -2.28
C ILE A 58 3.23 6.62 -1.97
N ALA A 59 3.45 7.81 -2.50
CA ALA A 59 4.69 8.59 -2.39
C ALA A 59 5.88 8.00 -3.17
N GLY A 60 5.58 7.12 -4.16
CA GLY A 60 6.57 6.48 -5.03
C GLY A 60 6.93 5.06 -4.60
N ASP A 61 8.03 4.53 -5.14
CA ASP A 61 8.52 3.17 -4.92
C ASP A 61 9.90 3.09 -4.26
N ILE A 62 10.53 4.24 -3.99
CA ILE A 62 11.84 4.35 -3.35
C ILE A 62 11.65 4.95 -1.96
N CYS A 63 12.06 4.21 -0.93
CA CYS A 63 11.99 4.61 0.47
C CYS A 63 13.29 5.30 0.92
N THR A 64 13.20 6.32 1.75
CA THR A 64 14.38 6.94 2.37
C THR A 64 15.00 6.09 3.47
N ARG A 65 14.28 5.05 3.96
CA ARG A 65 14.73 4.16 5.03
C ARG A 65 15.06 2.76 4.52
N SER A 66 15.96 2.06 5.23
CA SER A 66 16.45 0.73 4.88
C SER A 66 16.13 -0.31 5.96
N CYS A 67 14.85 -0.51 6.25
CA CYS A 67 14.41 -1.50 7.23
C CYS A 67 14.81 -2.92 6.78
N ARG A 68 15.50 -3.68 7.65
CA ARG A 68 16.08 -4.99 7.31
C ARG A 68 15.06 -6.05 6.88
N PHE A 69 13.83 -5.92 7.31
CA PHE A 69 12.74 -6.85 6.97
C PHE A 69 11.94 -6.41 5.74
N CYS A 70 12.13 -5.17 5.26
CA CYS A 70 11.39 -4.62 4.13
C CYS A 70 12.10 -4.89 2.81
N ASN A 71 11.33 -5.23 1.77
CA ASN A 71 11.87 -5.49 0.43
C ASN A 71 11.70 -4.30 -0.53
N THR A 72 11.15 -3.18 -0.06
CA THR A 72 11.03 -1.96 -0.85
C THR A 72 12.40 -1.37 -1.15
N LEU A 73 12.55 -0.81 -2.35
CA LEU A 73 13.81 -0.18 -2.76
C LEU A 73 14.16 0.97 -1.83
N THR A 74 15.44 1.04 -1.43
CA THR A 74 15.98 2.13 -0.61
C THR A 74 16.84 3.05 -1.46
N GLY A 75 16.69 4.35 -1.29
CA GLY A 75 17.48 5.33 -2.03
C GLY A 75 16.96 6.74 -1.94
N LYS A 76 17.30 7.54 -2.93
CA LYS A 76 16.78 8.91 -3.08
C LYS A 76 15.49 8.87 -3.91
N PRO A 77 14.32 9.17 -3.32
CA PRO A 77 13.06 9.16 -4.04
C PRO A 77 12.99 10.24 -5.13
N LEU A 78 12.16 9.99 -6.13
CA LEU A 78 11.77 11.02 -7.09
C LEU A 78 10.79 12.01 -6.44
N PRO A 79 10.59 13.20 -7.03
CA PRO A 79 9.52 14.11 -6.59
C PRO A 79 8.17 13.39 -6.56
N LEU A 80 7.31 13.82 -5.62
CA LEU A 80 5.94 13.30 -5.56
C LEU A 80 5.20 13.57 -6.88
N ASP A 81 4.45 12.57 -7.36
CA ASP A 81 3.56 12.77 -8.50
C ASP A 81 2.25 13.46 -8.01
N PRO A 82 1.95 14.67 -8.45
CA PRO A 82 0.73 15.37 -8.06
C PRO A 82 -0.55 14.67 -8.56
N LYS A 83 -0.45 13.75 -9.51
CA LYS A 83 -1.57 12.97 -10.05
C LYS A 83 -1.82 11.67 -9.28
N GLU A 84 -0.87 11.22 -8.45
CA GLU A 84 -0.98 9.96 -7.72
C GLU A 84 -2.26 9.85 -6.89
N PRO A 85 -2.71 10.88 -6.12
CA PRO A 85 -3.97 10.81 -5.40
C PRO A 85 -5.20 10.53 -6.28
N ALA A 86 -5.27 11.18 -7.45
CA ALA A 86 -6.35 10.98 -8.41
C ALA A 86 -6.30 9.58 -9.06
N ASN A 87 -5.10 9.12 -9.41
CA ASN A 87 -4.88 7.81 -10.01
C ASN A 87 -5.24 6.68 -9.03
N VAL A 88 -4.91 6.82 -7.75
CA VAL A 88 -5.29 5.87 -6.70
C VAL A 88 -6.81 5.84 -6.54
N ALA A 89 -7.46 7.00 -6.43
CA ALA A 89 -8.90 7.09 -6.26
C ALA A 89 -9.67 6.47 -7.45
N GLU A 90 -9.21 6.73 -8.67
CA GLU A 90 -9.80 6.16 -9.89
C GLU A 90 -9.60 4.63 -9.96
N SER A 91 -8.44 4.13 -9.55
CA SER A 91 -8.18 2.69 -9.52
C SER A 91 -9.07 1.95 -8.51
N ILE A 92 -9.28 2.55 -7.33
CA ILE A 92 -10.23 2.03 -6.33
C ILE A 92 -11.65 1.95 -6.94
N ARG A 93 -12.07 2.98 -7.68
CA ARG A 93 -13.35 3.04 -8.38
C ARG A 93 -13.47 1.94 -9.44
N LEU A 94 -12.45 1.80 -10.30
CA LEU A 94 -12.42 0.79 -11.37
C LEU A 94 -12.41 -0.65 -10.83
N MET A 95 -11.73 -0.86 -9.71
CA MET A 95 -11.71 -2.16 -9.02
C MET A 95 -12.98 -2.40 -8.18
N ASN A 96 -13.83 -1.39 -8.00
CA ASN A 96 -15.06 -1.42 -7.18
C ASN A 96 -14.78 -1.91 -5.75
N LEU A 97 -13.72 -1.38 -5.12
CA LEU A 97 -13.32 -1.81 -3.79
C LEU A 97 -14.29 -1.28 -2.73
N LYS A 98 -14.70 -2.16 -1.83
CA LYS A 98 -15.46 -1.79 -0.62
C LYS A 98 -14.55 -1.37 0.53
N HIS A 99 -13.32 -1.82 0.49
CA HIS A 99 -12.27 -1.52 1.47
C HIS A 99 -10.94 -1.33 0.71
N ALA A 100 -10.33 -0.18 0.86
CA ALA A 100 -9.05 0.16 0.26
C ALA A 100 -8.00 0.34 1.35
N VAL A 101 -6.90 -0.38 1.23
CA VAL A 101 -5.73 -0.26 2.12
C VAL A 101 -4.65 0.53 1.40
N ILE A 102 -4.21 1.61 2.03
CA ILE A 102 -3.17 2.50 1.54
C ILE A 102 -1.98 2.47 2.49
N THR A 103 -0.80 2.30 1.96
CA THR A 103 0.47 2.47 2.68
C THR A 103 1.37 3.42 1.91
N SER A 104 2.57 3.74 2.41
CA SER A 104 3.54 4.56 1.69
C SER A 104 4.96 4.05 1.88
N VAL A 105 5.87 4.55 1.06
CA VAL A 105 7.29 4.64 1.42
C VAL A 105 7.50 5.77 2.42
N ASP A 106 8.59 5.72 3.21
CA ASP A 106 8.99 6.86 4.03
C ASP A 106 9.63 7.94 3.15
N ARG A 107 9.30 9.20 3.45
CA ARG A 107 9.75 10.39 2.73
C ARG A 107 10.42 11.38 3.68
N ASP A 108 11.45 10.90 4.40
CA ASP A 108 12.24 11.74 5.32
C ASP A 108 12.98 12.88 4.61
N ASP A 109 13.01 12.85 3.27
CA ASP A 109 13.52 13.90 2.40
C ASP A 109 12.59 15.13 2.27
N LEU A 110 11.33 15.00 2.67
CA LEU A 110 10.34 16.06 2.60
C LEU A 110 10.18 16.80 3.95
N PRO A 111 9.95 18.11 3.95
CA PRO A 111 9.79 18.87 5.20
C PRO A 111 8.66 18.40 6.10
N ASP A 112 7.58 17.89 5.50
CA ASP A 112 6.40 17.36 6.16
C ASP A 112 6.33 15.82 6.15
N LEU A 113 7.44 15.16 5.78
CA LEU A 113 7.55 13.70 5.70
C LEU A 113 6.45 13.05 4.82
N GLY A 114 5.88 13.82 3.88
CA GLY A 114 4.81 13.40 2.99
C GLY A 114 3.40 13.46 3.58
N ALA A 115 3.20 14.07 4.75
CA ALA A 115 1.90 14.13 5.42
C ALA A 115 0.82 14.82 4.57
N GLN A 116 1.16 15.88 3.82
CA GLN A 116 0.19 16.55 2.94
C GLN A 116 -0.25 15.61 1.79
N HIS A 117 0.66 14.83 1.24
CA HIS A 117 0.34 13.87 0.19
C HIS A 117 -0.63 12.77 0.70
N TRP A 118 -0.48 12.34 1.96
CA TRP A 118 -1.44 11.47 2.63
C TRP A 118 -2.83 12.12 2.72
N VAL A 119 -2.90 13.38 3.17
CA VAL A 119 -4.17 14.12 3.26
C VAL A 119 -4.86 14.22 1.91
N ASP A 120 -4.11 14.60 0.87
CA ASP A 120 -4.64 14.76 -0.49
C ASP A 120 -5.15 13.43 -1.04
N THR A 121 -4.42 12.34 -0.80
CA THR A 121 -4.83 11.00 -1.22
C THR A 121 -6.11 10.55 -0.52
N ILE A 122 -6.20 10.66 0.81
CA ILE A 122 -7.38 10.25 1.57
C ILE A 122 -8.61 11.05 1.11
N ARG A 123 -8.50 12.37 1.04
CA ARG A 123 -9.59 13.25 0.62
C ARG A 123 -10.08 12.95 -0.79
N THR A 124 -9.14 12.72 -1.72
CA THR A 124 -9.47 12.39 -3.10
C THR A 124 -10.17 11.05 -3.20
N ILE A 125 -9.69 10.02 -2.48
CA ILE A 125 -10.35 8.72 -2.44
C ILE A 125 -11.78 8.86 -1.92
N LYS A 126 -12.00 9.54 -0.79
CA LYS A 126 -13.33 9.72 -0.19
C LYS A 126 -14.28 10.52 -1.08
N ALA A 127 -13.77 11.51 -1.81
CA ALA A 127 -14.58 12.29 -2.74
C ALA A 127 -15.05 11.47 -3.95
N VAL A 128 -14.20 10.58 -4.48
CA VAL A 128 -14.50 9.76 -5.66
C VAL A 128 -15.24 8.47 -5.28
N ASN A 129 -14.98 7.94 -4.09
CA ASN A 129 -15.47 6.63 -3.60
C ASN A 129 -16.12 6.77 -2.21
N PRO A 130 -17.25 7.47 -2.06
CA PRO A 130 -17.81 7.79 -0.75
C PRO A 130 -18.26 6.56 0.06
N GLU A 131 -18.51 5.42 -0.60
CA GLU A 131 -18.92 4.16 0.03
C GLU A 131 -17.74 3.23 0.36
N THR A 132 -16.51 3.63 0.02
CA THR A 132 -15.34 2.80 0.27
C THR A 132 -14.74 3.11 1.64
N THR A 133 -14.56 2.09 2.47
CA THR A 133 -13.79 2.21 3.71
C THR A 133 -12.31 2.41 3.38
N VAL A 134 -11.72 3.48 3.88
CA VAL A 134 -10.31 3.81 3.67
C VAL A 134 -9.50 3.45 4.93
N GLU A 135 -8.63 2.47 4.79
CA GLU A 135 -7.64 2.12 5.82
C GLU A 135 -6.28 2.66 5.40
N VAL A 136 -5.60 3.34 6.31
CA VAL A 136 -4.26 3.87 6.07
C VAL A 136 -3.26 3.27 7.05
N LEU A 137 -2.20 2.66 6.50
CA LEU A 137 -1.05 2.19 7.27
C LEU A 137 0.05 3.24 7.18
N ILE A 138 0.05 4.17 8.15
CA ILE A 138 0.88 5.37 8.14
C ILE A 138 2.30 5.11 8.65
N PRO A 139 3.32 5.89 8.20
CA PRO A 139 4.66 5.90 8.78
C PRO A 139 4.64 6.54 10.17
N ASP A 140 5.76 6.47 10.88
CA ASP A 140 5.92 7.05 12.21
C ASP A 140 6.03 8.58 12.23
N PHE A 141 6.18 9.22 11.07
CA PHE A 141 6.43 10.65 10.91
C PHE A 141 7.53 11.19 11.86
N GLN A 142 8.52 10.35 12.20
CA GLN A 142 9.58 10.66 13.17
C GLN A 142 9.06 11.15 14.53
N GLY A 143 7.88 10.68 14.94
CA GLY A 143 7.22 11.07 16.19
C GLY A 143 6.60 12.48 16.18
N ARG A 144 6.49 13.13 15.02
CA ARG A 144 5.88 14.46 14.88
C ARG A 144 4.36 14.36 14.88
N LEU A 145 3.76 14.53 16.07
CA LEU A 145 2.32 14.35 16.28
C LEU A 145 1.48 15.30 15.42
N GLU A 146 1.95 16.52 15.17
CA GLU A 146 1.27 17.47 14.30
C GLU A 146 1.07 16.97 12.87
N LEU A 147 1.91 16.03 12.39
CA LEU A 147 1.75 15.40 11.08
C LEU A 147 0.74 14.25 11.14
N VAL A 148 0.73 13.50 12.24
CA VAL A 148 -0.30 12.49 12.50
C VAL A 148 -1.68 13.15 12.58
N ASP A 149 -1.79 14.27 13.33
CA ASP A 149 -3.04 15.03 13.46
C ASP A 149 -3.59 15.50 12.10
N LYS A 150 -2.72 15.89 11.16
CA LYS A 150 -3.14 16.22 9.78
C LYS A 150 -3.80 15.03 9.09
N VAL A 151 -3.23 13.82 9.21
CA VAL A 151 -3.79 12.60 8.61
C VAL A 151 -5.10 12.23 9.30
N VAL A 152 -5.17 12.33 10.62
CA VAL A 152 -6.41 12.11 11.39
C VAL A 152 -7.51 13.07 10.94
N ALA A 153 -7.17 14.36 10.72
CA ALA A 153 -8.12 15.37 10.24
C ALA A 153 -8.61 15.14 8.79
N ALA A 154 -7.92 14.30 8.00
CA ALA A 154 -8.43 13.85 6.70
C ALA A 154 -9.51 12.78 6.84
N ALA A 155 -9.73 12.26 8.06
CA ALA A 155 -10.79 11.35 8.46
C ALA A 155 -10.85 10.03 7.66
N PRO A 156 -9.75 9.26 7.54
CA PRO A 156 -9.85 7.87 7.10
C PRO A 156 -10.66 7.08 8.14
N GLU A 157 -11.31 6.00 7.74
CA GLU A 157 -12.12 5.16 8.65
C GLU A 157 -11.24 4.33 9.59
N ILE A 158 -10.04 3.93 9.13
CA ILE A 158 -9.10 3.12 9.92
C ILE A 158 -7.71 3.70 9.76
N ILE A 159 -7.02 3.88 10.89
CA ILE A 159 -5.59 4.21 10.93
C ILE A 159 -4.86 3.06 11.59
N SER A 160 -3.92 2.48 10.87
CA SER A 160 -3.05 1.40 11.31
C SER A 160 -1.61 1.87 11.39
N HIS A 161 -0.84 1.30 12.32
CA HIS A 161 0.59 1.55 12.45
C HIS A 161 1.31 0.29 12.93
N ASN A 162 2.45 -0.02 12.34
CA ASN A 162 3.25 -1.17 12.72
C ASN A 162 4.16 -0.85 13.90
N MET A 163 4.21 -1.72 14.88
CA MET A 163 5.13 -1.61 16.02
C MET A 163 6.55 -2.07 15.71
N GLU A 164 6.76 -2.74 14.58
CA GLU A 164 8.00 -3.24 13.97
C GLU A 164 8.95 -4.01 14.89
N THR A 165 9.13 -3.59 16.16
CA THR A 165 10.06 -4.21 17.12
C THR A 165 9.62 -3.99 18.55
N VAL A 166 10.36 -4.56 19.52
CA VAL A 166 10.16 -4.38 20.97
C VAL A 166 11.18 -3.41 21.54
N ARG A 167 10.83 -2.74 22.68
CA ARG A 167 11.63 -1.68 23.30
C ARG A 167 13.12 -2.02 23.51
N ARG A 168 13.47 -3.29 23.71
CA ARG A 168 14.85 -3.71 24.02
C ARG A 168 15.73 -3.94 22.79
N ILE A 169 15.21 -3.86 21.58
CA ILE A 169 15.91 -3.98 20.31
C ILE A 169 16.01 -2.61 19.68
#